data_36fc493cea95521eb9e86648987192e1
#
_entry.id   36fc493cea95521eb9e86648987192e1
#
_cell.length_a   1.000
_cell.length_b   1.000
_cell.length_c   1.000
_cell.angle_alpha   90.00
_cell.angle_beta   90.00
_cell.angle_gamma   90.00
#
_symmetry.space_group_name_H-M   'P 1'
#
loop_
_entity.id
_entity.type
_entity.pdbx_description
1 polymer ?
#
loop_
_entity_poly.entity_id
_entity_poly.type
_entity_poly.pdbx_seq_one_letter_code
_entity_poly.pdbx_strand_id
1 'polypeptide(L)'
;MRKILIVDDEDSFRKSMASQLKLKGYAVIEAQDGLEGVDMATQHKPDVILSDVQMDNMNGFMMIEELQQNPETAGIPVIMMTGAASAAGAWNSGVAIEYLEKPFTIAKLLEVIGTILKK
;
A
#
# COMPACT_ATOMS: atom_id res chain seq x y z
N MET A 1 -5.00 -14.02 -10.80
CA MET A 1 -3.77 -13.26 -10.46
C MET A 1 -4.09 -12.20 -9.43
N ARG A 2 -3.33 -12.16 -8.35
CA ARG A 2 -3.57 -11.15 -7.30
C ARG A 2 -3.06 -9.79 -7.75
N LYS A 3 -3.78 -8.76 -7.38
CA LYS A 3 -3.50 -7.38 -7.78
C LYS A 3 -2.99 -6.57 -6.60
N ILE A 4 -1.88 -5.86 -6.80
CA ILE A 4 -1.28 -5.01 -5.77
C ILE A 4 -1.24 -3.59 -6.28
N LEU A 5 -1.73 -2.64 -5.48
CA LEU A 5 -1.60 -1.23 -5.77
C LEU A 5 -0.46 -0.67 -4.93
N ILE A 6 0.52 -0.04 -5.58
CA ILE A 6 1.63 0.61 -4.88
C ILE A 6 1.44 2.11 -4.99
N VAL A 7 1.39 2.79 -3.85
CA VAL A 7 1.22 4.24 -3.78
C VAL A 7 2.46 4.85 -3.13
N ASP A 8 3.22 5.60 -3.91
CA ASP A 8 4.47 6.21 -3.43
C ASP A 8 4.84 7.34 -4.37
N ASP A 9 5.24 8.48 -3.85
CA ASP A 9 5.60 9.63 -4.67
C ASP A 9 7.05 9.57 -5.18
N GLU A 10 7.83 8.63 -4.69
CA GLU A 10 9.20 8.41 -5.19
C GLU A 10 9.17 7.42 -6.34
N ASP A 11 9.31 7.93 -7.57
CA ASP A 11 9.18 7.13 -8.78
C ASP A 11 10.14 5.94 -8.84
N SER A 12 11.42 6.16 -8.50
CA SER A 12 12.42 5.11 -8.56
C SER A 12 12.07 3.93 -7.66
N PHE A 13 11.70 4.23 -6.42
CA PHE A 13 11.34 3.21 -5.44
C PHE A 13 10.08 2.46 -5.89
N ARG A 14 9.06 3.23 -6.30
CA ARG A 14 7.79 2.64 -6.73
C ARG A 14 7.98 1.71 -7.91
N LYS A 15 8.72 2.14 -8.92
CA LYS A 15 8.94 1.33 -10.13
C LYS A 15 9.78 0.10 -9.84
N SER A 16 10.77 0.22 -8.96
CA SER A 16 11.59 -0.92 -8.57
C SER A 16 10.73 -1.98 -7.86
N MET A 17 9.89 -1.54 -6.93
CA MET A 17 8.99 -2.45 -6.23
C MET A 17 8.02 -3.13 -7.19
N ALA A 18 7.45 -2.33 -8.10
CA ALA A 18 6.51 -2.86 -9.09
C ALA A 18 7.15 -3.95 -9.93
N SER A 19 8.37 -3.72 -10.41
CA SER A 19 9.09 -4.69 -11.22
C SER A 19 9.32 -6.00 -10.48
N GLN A 20 9.76 -5.90 -9.23
CA GLN A 20 10.05 -7.08 -8.43
C GLN A 20 8.79 -7.89 -8.13
N LEU A 21 7.69 -7.21 -7.84
CA LEU A 21 6.42 -7.90 -7.56
C LEU A 21 5.85 -8.55 -8.81
N LYS A 22 5.99 -7.91 -9.97
CA LYS A 22 5.56 -8.52 -11.23
C LYS A 22 6.33 -9.80 -11.52
N LEU A 23 7.63 -9.81 -11.21
CA LEU A 23 8.45 -11.01 -11.38
C LEU A 23 7.98 -12.16 -10.50
N LYS A 24 7.30 -11.85 -9.40
CA LYS A 24 6.78 -12.87 -8.49
C LYS A 24 5.34 -13.29 -8.83
N GLY A 25 4.81 -12.81 -9.94
CA GLY A 25 3.52 -13.24 -10.43
C GLY A 25 2.33 -12.37 -10.04
N TYR A 26 2.58 -11.19 -9.46
CA TYR A 26 1.49 -10.29 -9.10
C TYR A 26 1.19 -9.33 -10.25
N ALA A 27 -0.06 -8.93 -10.36
CA ALA A 27 -0.43 -7.80 -11.20
C ALA A 27 -0.21 -6.55 -10.37
N VAL A 28 0.41 -5.53 -10.92
CA VAL A 28 0.76 -4.32 -10.16
C VAL A 28 0.19 -3.09 -10.82
N ILE A 29 -0.41 -2.24 -9.99
CA ILE A 29 -0.92 -0.94 -10.39
C ILE A 29 -0.16 0.09 -9.57
N GLU A 30 0.20 1.22 -10.17
CA GLU A 30 0.99 2.25 -9.50
C GLU A 30 0.20 3.55 -9.37
N ALA A 31 0.42 4.25 -8.26
CA ALA A 31 -0.11 5.58 -8.03
C ALA A 31 0.97 6.43 -7.39
N GLN A 32 1.03 7.71 -7.73
CA GLN A 32 2.12 8.57 -7.27
C GLN A 32 1.78 9.40 -6.03
N ASP A 33 0.52 9.41 -5.62
CA ASP A 33 0.10 10.07 -4.38
C ASP A 33 -1.23 9.48 -3.91
N GLY A 34 -1.69 9.97 -2.77
CA GLY A 34 -2.93 9.45 -2.18
C GLY A 34 -4.17 9.71 -3.01
N LEU A 35 -4.23 10.84 -3.71
CA LEU A 35 -5.38 11.14 -4.58
C LEU A 35 -5.48 10.13 -5.71
N GLU A 36 -4.37 9.89 -6.39
CA GLU A 36 -4.34 8.89 -7.46
C GLU A 36 -4.56 7.51 -6.89
N GLY A 37 -4.06 7.26 -5.67
CA GLY A 37 -4.27 5.98 -4.99
C GLY A 37 -5.74 5.67 -4.78
N VAL A 38 -6.53 6.65 -4.37
CA VAL A 38 -7.97 6.48 -4.20
C VAL A 38 -8.62 6.15 -5.55
N ASP A 39 -8.24 6.88 -6.61
CA ASP A 39 -8.78 6.62 -7.94
C ASP A 39 -8.45 5.21 -8.42
N MET A 40 -7.19 4.82 -8.28
CA MET A 40 -6.75 3.50 -8.75
C MET A 40 -7.41 2.37 -7.96
N ALA A 41 -7.54 2.54 -6.65
CA ALA A 41 -8.21 1.54 -5.82
C ALA A 41 -9.67 1.39 -6.20
N THR A 42 -10.33 2.50 -6.50
CA THR A 42 -11.74 2.48 -6.89
C THR A 42 -11.94 1.80 -8.23
N GLN A 43 -11.06 2.09 -9.18
CA GLN A 43 -11.16 1.54 -10.53
C GLN A 43 -10.77 0.08 -10.61
N HIS A 44 -9.70 -0.31 -9.92
CA HIS A 44 -9.11 -1.63 -10.10
C HIS A 44 -9.38 -2.61 -8.96
N LYS A 45 -9.79 -2.11 -7.82
CA LYS A 45 -10.12 -2.93 -6.63
C LYS A 45 -9.03 -3.96 -6.34
N PRO A 46 -7.82 -3.48 -6.00
CA PRO A 46 -6.71 -4.39 -5.73
C PRO A 46 -6.96 -5.28 -4.52
N ASP A 47 -6.23 -6.38 -4.45
CA ASP A 47 -6.32 -7.30 -3.32
C ASP A 47 -5.61 -6.76 -2.08
N VAL A 48 -4.58 -5.92 -2.29
CA VAL A 48 -3.85 -5.27 -1.21
C VAL A 48 -3.26 -3.97 -1.73
N ILE A 49 -3.13 -2.99 -0.83
CA ILE A 49 -2.52 -1.69 -1.15
C ILE A 49 -1.24 -1.56 -0.32
N LEU A 50 -0.16 -1.18 -0.99
CA LEU A 50 1.12 -0.89 -0.36
C LEU A 50 1.35 0.61 -0.51
N SER A 51 1.37 1.35 0.59
CA SER A 51 1.39 2.82 0.53
C SER A 51 2.44 3.42 1.46
N ASP A 52 3.14 4.43 0.95
CA ASP A 52 3.96 5.27 1.80
C ASP A 52 3.05 6.10 2.71
N VAL A 53 3.56 6.47 3.88
CA VAL A 53 2.83 7.33 4.81
C VAL A 53 2.85 8.77 4.34
N GLN A 54 4.04 9.27 4.00
CA GLN A 54 4.21 10.68 3.63
C GLN A 54 4.29 10.84 2.12
N MET A 55 3.31 11.56 1.59
CA MET A 55 3.21 11.81 0.16
C MET A 55 2.64 13.20 -0.06
N ASP A 56 2.89 13.77 -1.24
CA ASP A 56 2.30 15.03 -1.64
C ASP A 56 0.79 14.87 -1.84
N ASN A 57 0.08 15.97 -1.77
CA ASN A 57 -1.36 16.08 -1.99
C ASN A 57 -2.19 15.40 -0.91
N MET A 58 -2.09 14.09 -0.78
CA MET A 58 -2.84 13.33 0.22
C MET A 58 -1.92 12.25 0.79
N ASN A 59 -1.68 12.28 2.09
CA ASN A 59 -0.82 11.28 2.71
C ASN A 59 -1.55 9.93 2.85
N GLY A 60 -0.80 8.89 3.25
CA GLY A 60 -1.35 7.54 3.32
C GLY A 60 -2.53 7.39 4.27
N PHE A 61 -2.52 8.10 5.39
CA PHE A 61 -3.63 8.00 6.35
C PHE A 61 -4.88 8.68 5.82
N MET A 62 -4.74 9.81 5.16
CA MET A 62 -5.87 10.49 4.53
C MET A 62 -6.45 9.63 3.41
N MET A 63 -5.58 8.95 2.66
CA MET A 63 -6.02 8.02 1.63
C MET A 63 -6.86 6.89 2.23
N ILE A 64 -6.40 6.32 3.34
CA ILE A 64 -7.15 5.25 4.00
C ILE A 64 -8.51 5.74 4.46
N GLU A 65 -8.58 6.95 5.01
CA GLU A 65 -9.87 7.52 5.43
C GLU A 65 -10.84 7.62 4.26
N GLU A 66 -10.35 8.07 3.11
CA GLU A 66 -11.19 8.15 1.91
C GLU A 66 -11.65 6.77 1.45
N LEU A 67 -10.75 5.79 1.48
CA LEU A 67 -11.10 4.43 1.08
C LEU A 67 -12.14 3.81 2.01
N GLN A 68 -12.08 4.14 3.29
CA GLN A 68 -13.03 3.62 4.28
C GLN A 68 -14.44 4.15 4.07
N GLN A 69 -14.58 5.31 3.47
CA GLN A 69 -15.88 5.91 3.22
C GLN A 69 -16.63 5.27 2.06
N ASN A 70 -15.93 4.52 1.22
CA ASN A 70 -16.52 3.86 0.07
C ASN A 70 -16.62 2.36 0.33
N PRO A 71 -17.84 1.80 0.39
CA PRO A 71 -18.02 0.36 0.64
C PRO A 71 -17.22 -0.55 -0.31
N GLU A 72 -16.98 -0.09 -1.53
CA GLU A 72 -16.24 -0.89 -2.52
C GLU A 72 -14.76 -1.00 -2.20
N THR A 73 -14.19 -0.07 -1.44
CA THR A 73 -12.77 -0.05 -1.11
C THR A 73 -12.48 -0.21 0.38
N ALA A 74 -13.49 -0.10 1.23
CA ALA A 74 -13.30 -0.12 2.68
C ALA A 74 -12.66 -1.42 3.20
N GLY A 75 -12.88 -2.53 2.51
CA GLY A 75 -12.36 -3.83 2.94
C GLY A 75 -10.97 -4.17 2.40
N ILE A 76 -10.38 -3.31 1.58
CA ILE A 76 -9.07 -3.59 1.00
C ILE A 76 -7.99 -3.42 2.07
N PRO A 77 -7.18 -4.45 2.34
CA PRO A 77 -6.10 -4.33 3.33
C PRO A 77 -4.99 -3.39 2.85
N VAL A 78 -4.44 -2.61 3.77
CA VAL A 78 -3.39 -1.64 3.46
C VAL A 78 -2.15 -1.95 4.29
N ILE A 79 -1.00 -2.00 3.62
CA ILE A 79 0.31 -2.10 4.25
C ILE A 79 0.94 -0.71 4.16
N MET A 80 1.27 -0.13 5.31
CA MET A 80 1.90 1.19 5.35
C MET A 80 3.40 1.07 5.44
N MET A 81 4.11 1.79 4.58
CA MET A 81 5.57 1.86 4.61
C MET A 81 5.97 3.14 5.33
N THR A 82 6.86 3.05 6.29
CA THR A 82 7.28 4.21 7.07
C THR A 82 8.78 4.20 7.33
N GLY A 83 9.39 5.40 7.35
CA GLY A 83 10.80 5.55 7.70
C GLY A 83 11.03 5.62 9.20
N ALA A 84 9.99 5.61 10.00
CA ALA A 84 10.09 5.71 11.45
C ALA A 84 9.12 4.75 12.11
N ALA A 85 9.64 3.62 12.60
CA ALA A 85 8.81 2.59 13.22
C ALA A 85 8.02 3.13 14.42
N SER A 86 8.61 4.08 15.18
CA SER A 86 7.93 4.67 16.32
C SER A 86 6.66 5.42 15.92
N ALA A 87 6.61 5.95 14.72
CA ALA A 87 5.43 6.66 14.23
C ALA A 87 4.31 5.67 13.91
N ALA A 88 4.64 4.46 13.49
CA ALA A 88 3.64 3.45 13.15
C ALA A 88 2.77 3.10 14.36
N GLY A 89 3.39 3.01 15.54
CA GLY A 89 2.63 2.71 16.76
C GLY A 89 1.65 3.80 17.14
N ALA A 90 1.97 5.05 16.81
CA ALA A 90 1.11 6.18 17.12
C ALA A 90 -0.11 6.25 16.20
N TRP A 91 -0.07 5.56 15.11
CA TRP A 91 -1.13 5.60 14.09
C TRP A 91 -2.01 4.36 14.08
N ASN A 92 -2.08 3.69 15.19
CA ASN A 92 -2.87 2.47 15.29
C ASN A 92 -4.36 2.80 15.27
N SER A 93 -4.86 3.03 14.09
CA SER A 93 -6.27 3.39 13.88
C SER A 93 -7.14 2.18 13.55
N GLY A 94 -6.53 1.02 13.40
CA GLY A 94 -7.24 -0.20 13.04
C GLY A 94 -7.53 -0.35 11.56
N VAL A 95 -7.11 0.61 10.73
CA VAL A 95 -7.37 0.55 9.29
C VAL A 95 -6.22 -0.06 8.50
N ALA A 96 -4.98 0.19 8.91
CA ALA A 96 -3.84 -0.47 8.28
C ALA A 96 -3.66 -1.84 8.90
N ILE A 97 -3.45 -2.84 8.04
CA ILE A 97 -3.26 -4.22 8.49
C ILE A 97 -1.86 -4.43 9.03
N GLU A 98 -0.87 -3.78 8.40
CA GLU A 98 0.52 -4.00 8.72
C GLU A 98 1.34 -2.75 8.44
N TYR A 99 2.46 -2.63 9.15
CA TYR A 99 3.42 -1.55 8.95
C TYR A 99 4.77 -2.15 8.61
N LEU A 100 5.45 -1.60 7.61
CA LEU A 100 6.81 -2.00 7.25
C LEU A 100 7.73 -0.80 7.38
N GLU A 101 8.79 -0.96 8.14
CA GLU A 101 9.78 0.09 8.32
C GLU A 101 10.79 0.07 7.18
N LYS A 102 11.00 1.21 6.53
CA LYS A 102 12.02 1.33 5.50
C LYS A 102 13.41 1.47 6.14
N PRO A 103 14.43 0.87 5.57
CA PRO A 103 14.39 -0.02 4.41
C PRO A 103 13.96 -1.43 4.79
N PHE A 104 13.26 -2.10 3.90
CA PHE A 104 12.89 -3.50 4.09
C PHE A 104 13.30 -4.29 2.85
N THR A 105 13.41 -5.61 3.02
CA THR A 105 13.77 -6.47 1.90
C THR A 105 12.53 -6.88 1.13
N ILE A 106 12.72 -7.23 -0.14
CA ILE A 106 11.61 -7.76 -0.94
C ILE A 106 11.09 -9.05 -0.32
N ALA A 107 11.96 -9.85 0.28
CA ALA A 107 11.57 -11.09 0.94
C ALA A 107 10.60 -10.82 2.10
N LYS A 108 10.87 -9.79 2.90
CA LYS A 108 9.99 -9.42 4.00
C LYS A 108 8.64 -8.94 3.49
N LEU A 109 8.65 -8.13 2.44
CA LEU A 109 7.42 -7.64 1.83
C LEU A 109 6.57 -8.79 1.31
N LEU A 110 7.20 -9.73 0.62
CA LEU A 110 6.49 -10.89 0.07
C LEU A 110 5.88 -11.74 1.18
N GLU A 111 6.59 -11.87 2.30
CA GLU A 111 6.07 -12.61 3.45
C GLU A 111 4.80 -11.94 3.99
N VAL A 112 4.83 -10.63 4.16
CA VAL A 112 3.67 -9.88 4.68
C VAL A 112 2.50 -9.96 3.71
N ILE A 113 2.74 -9.75 2.43
CA ILE A 113 1.70 -9.84 1.40
C ILE A 113 1.08 -11.24 1.41
N GLY A 114 1.93 -12.26 1.44
CA GLY A 114 1.45 -13.65 1.43
C GLY A 114 0.57 -13.97 2.63
N THR A 115 0.94 -13.47 3.80
CA THR A 115 0.15 -13.66 5.01
C THR A 115 -1.22 -13.01 4.90
N ILE A 116 -1.27 -11.80 4.37
CA ILE A 116 -2.53 -11.06 4.19
C ILE A 116 -3.43 -11.75 3.18
N LEU A 117 -2.87 -12.17 2.05
CA LEU A 117 -3.66 -12.75 0.95
C LEU A 117 -4.09 -14.18 1.18
N LYS A 118 -3.56 -14.84 2.18
CA LYS A 118 -3.96 -16.21 2.52
C LYS A 118 -5.32 -16.29 3.20
N LYS A 119 -5.82 -15.17 3.68
CA LYS A 119 -7.09 -15.16 4.42
C LYS A 119 -8.31 -15.18 3.53
#